data_03d19d13be0ac2f03360e14400068481
#
_entry.id   03d19d13be0ac2f03360e14400068481
#
_cell.length_a   1.000
_cell.length_b   1.000
_cell.length_c   1.000
_cell.angle_alpha   90.00
_cell.angle_beta   90.00
_cell.angle_gamma   90.00
#
_symmetry.space_group_name_H-M   'P 1'
#
loop_
_entity.id
_entity.type
_entity.pdbx_description
1 polymer ?
#
loop_
_entity_poly.entity_id
_entity_poly.type
_entity_poly.pdbx_seq_one_letter_code
_entity_poly.pdbx_strand_id
1 'polypeptide(L)'
;GTAYSDLIGPPTAGITNTFIFQKPDGNEVTIKSTKQSFKINSVLLCDTIHLKSGAIAGHLVFESFLSSSKEELEQAFSYFINQSVTELILDLRYNSGGYLDIAKQLASYIAANSNAGEVFTRLLYNNKNTLHNSTLNYLSTSHSLGVPRIVVITSDYTASASEAVINGLK
;
A
#
# COMPACT_ATOMS: atom_id res chain seq x y z
N GLY A 1 -7.20 0.51 34.62
CA GLY A 1 -6.86 -0.75 33.97
C GLY A 1 -5.40 -0.72 33.52
N THR A 2 -4.73 -1.86 33.48
CA THR A 2 -3.35 -1.99 33.02
C THR A 2 -3.29 -1.64 31.53
N ALA A 3 -2.31 -0.83 31.11
CA ALA A 3 -2.16 -0.49 29.70
C ALA A 3 -1.75 -1.74 28.89
N TYR A 4 -2.16 -1.83 27.63
CA TYR A 4 -1.81 -2.96 26.77
C TYR A 4 -0.29 -3.18 26.66
N SER A 5 0.49 -2.09 26.62
CA SER A 5 1.94 -2.11 26.64
C SER A 5 2.52 -2.78 27.89
N ASP A 6 1.86 -2.63 29.04
CA ASP A 6 2.32 -3.21 30.30
C ASP A 6 2.12 -4.73 30.33
N LEU A 7 1.07 -5.21 29.63
CA LEU A 7 0.77 -6.64 29.52
C LEU A 7 1.72 -7.37 28.57
N ILE A 8 2.08 -6.75 27.46
CA ILE A 8 2.91 -7.39 26.44
C ILE A 8 4.39 -7.00 26.50
N GLY A 9 4.74 -5.96 27.28
CA GLY A 9 6.10 -5.43 27.37
C GLY A 9 6.61 -4.80 26.06
N PRO A 10 7.89 -4.43 25.99
CA PRO A 10 8.45 -3.72 24.84
C PRO A 10 8.35 -4.52 23.52
N PRO A 11 8.25 -3.85 22.35
CA PRO A 11 8.13 -4.49 21.04
C PRO A 11 9.47 -5.00 20.52
N THR A 12 10.16 -5.83 21.32
CA THR A 12 11.49 -6.37 20.99
C THR A 12 11.37 -7.85 20.65
N ALA A 13 11.93 -8.28 19.52
CA ALA A 13 11.99 -9.69 19.15
C ALA A 13 12.78 -10.51 20.19
N GLY A 14 12.38 -11.76 20.41
CA GLY A 14 12.96 -12.67 21.37
C GLY A 14 12.31 -12.64 22.77
N ILE A 15 11.50 -11.62 23.08
CA ILE A 15 10.76 -11.57 24.36
C ILE A 15 9.62 -12.59 24.32
N THR A 16 9.59 -13.47 25.33
CA THR A 16 8.53 -14.47 25.49
C THR A 16 7.56 -14.03 26.58
N ASN A 17 6.29 -13.96 26.22
CA ASN A 17 5.20 -13.71 27.15
C ASN A 17 4.44 -15.01 27.42
N THR A 18 3.94 -15.14 28.64
CA THR A 18 3.03 -16.22 29.02
C THR A 18 1.65 -15.64 29.22
N PHE A 19 0.67 -16.18 28.50
CA PHE A 19 -0.72 -15.79 28.59
C PHE A 19 -1.53 -16.93 29.17
N ILE A 20 -2.43 -16.62 30.11
CA ILE A 20 -3.39 -17.58 30.68
C ILE A 20 -4.78 -17.12 30.22
N PHE A 21 -5.47 -17.99 29.48
CA PHE A 21 -6.81 -17.75 28.97
C PHE A 21 -7.79 -18.70 29.68
N GLN A 22 -8.88 -18.16 30.15
CA GLN A 22 -10.00 -18.97 30.63
C GLN A 22 -10.95 -19.28 29.47
N LYS A 23 -11.22 -20.57 29.26
CA LYS A 23 -12.19 -21.02 28.26
C LYS A 23 -13.63 -20.83 28.78
N PRO A 24 -14.64 -20.88 27.89
CA PRO A 24 -16.05 -20.80 28.30
C PRO A 24 -16.48 -21.91 29.28
N ASP A 25 -15.80 -23.05 29.27
CA ASP A 25 -16.04 -24.17 30.19
C ASP A 25 -15.38 -23.99 31.59
N GLY A 26 -14.71 -22.86 31.81
CA GLY A 26 -14.00 -22.53 33.05
C GLY A 26 -12.58 -23.04 33.14
N ASN A 27 -12.14 -23.90 32.24
CA ASN A 27 -10.76 -24.41 32.22
C ASN A 27 -9.77 -23.34 31.76
N GLU A 28 -8.57 -23.34 32.32
CA GLU A 28 -7.47 -22.45 31.92
C GLU A 28 -6.56 -23.10 30.89
N VAL A 29 -6.09 -22.29 29.94
CA VAL A 29 -5.06 -22.66 28.97
C VAL A 29 -3.91 -21.67 29.07
N THR A 30 -2.71 -22.18 29.28
CA THR A 30 -1.48 -21.41 29.29
C THR A 30 -0.81 -21.47 27.93
N ILE A 31 -0.55 -20.32 27.29
CA ILE A 31 0.13 -20.19 26.01
C ILE A 31 1.40 -19.35 26.21
N LYS A 32 2.52 -19.85 25.74
CA LYS A 32 3.76 -19.08 25.62
C LYS A 32 3.92 -18.60 24.19
N SER A 33 4.14 -17.29 23.99
CA SER A 33 4.37 -16.69 22.69
C SER A 33 5.63 -15.83 22.73
N THR A 34 6.53 -16.08 21.78
CA THR A 34 7.76 -15.31 21.63
C THR A 34 7.61 -14.32 20.50
N LYS A 35 7.91 -13.06 20.75
CA LYS A 35 7.88 -12.01 19.75
C LYS A 35 8.90 -12.26 18.65
N GLN A 36 8.49 -12.10 17.42
CA GLN A 36 9.35 -12.22 16.25
C GLN A 36 9.21 -10.97 15.38
N SER A 37 10.28 -10.61 14.70
CA SER A 37 10.20 -9.63 13.61
C SER A 37 9.60 -10.30 12.38
N PHE A 38 8.67 -9.61 11.70
CA PHE A 38 8.10 -10.07 10.44
C PHE A 38 7.95 -8.88 9.49
N LYS A 39 7.96 -9.16 8.20
CA LYS A 39 7.67 -8.16 7.15
C LYS A 39 6.17 -8.24 6.82
N ILE A 40 5.51 -7.09 6.88
CA ILE A 40 4.12 -6.97 6.40
C ILE A 40 4.18 -6.82 4.89
N ASN A 41 3.52 -7.70 4.16
CA ASN A 41 3.32 -7.55 2.73
C ASN A 41 2.18 -6.57 2.48
N SER A 42 2.41 -5.59 1.65
CA SER A 42 1.43 -4.59 1.25
C SER A 42 0.77 -4.91 -0.09
N VAL A 43 1.46 -5.64 -0.97
CA VAL A 43 0.89 -6.24 -2.18
C VAL A 43 0.31 -7.60 -1.81
N LEU A 44 -1.02 -7.68 -1.69
CA LEU A 44 -1.72 -8.92 -1.30
C LEU A 44 -2.02 -9.82 -2.50
N LEU A 45 -2.18 -9.24 -3.68
CA LEU A 45 -2.38 -9.94 -4.94
C LEU A 45 -1.74 -9.15 -6.07
N CYS A 46 -1.06 -9.85 -6.96
CA CYS A 46 -0.59 -9.37 -8.23
C CYS A 46 -0.82 -10.48 -9.28
N ASP A 47 -1.81 -10.30 -10.15
CA ASP A 47 -2.22 -11.29 -11.13
C ASP A 47 -2.72 -10.62 -12.42
N THR A 48 -2.99 -11.40 -13.47
CA THR A 48 -3.46 -10.92 -14.76
C THR A 48 -4.77 -11.58 -15.16
N ILE A 49 -5.62 -10.82 -15.85
CA ILE A 49 -6.92 -11.26 -16.36
C ILE A 49 -6.94 -11.03 -17.87
N HIS A 50 -7.13 -12.10 -18.63
CA HIS A 50 -7.33 -12.00 -20.09
C HIS A 50 -8.78 -11.61 -20.39
N LEU A 51 -8.96 -10.44 -20.99
CA LEU A 51 -10.27 -9.92 -21.32
C LEU A 51 -10.76 -10.45 -22.68
N LYS A 52 -12.08 -10.49 -22.87
CA LYS A 52 -12.69 -10.88 -24.17
C LYS A 52 -12.29 -9.95 -25.33
N SER A 53 -11.88 -8.72 -25.04
CA SER A 53 -11.36 -7.76 -26.02
C SER A 53 -9.98 -8.10 -26.56
N GLY A 54 -9.29 -9.09 -25.97
CA GLY A 54 -7.89 -9.39 -26.22
C GLY A 54 -6.92 -8.58 -25.36
N ALA A 55 -7.39 -7.60 -24.58
CA ALA A 55 -6.57 -6.87 -23.65
C ALA A 55 -6.20 -7.73 -22.42
N ILE A 56 -5.08 -7.42 -21.77
CA ILE A 56 -4.64 -8.05 -20.52
C ILE A 56 -4.75 -7.00 -19.42
N ALA A 57 -5.60 -7.26 -18.44
CA ALA A 57 -5.73 -6.42 -17.26
C ALA A 57 -4.85 -6.96 -16.13
N GLY A 58 -3.98 -6.11 -15.57
CA GLY A 58 -3.32 -6.38 -14.29
C GLY A 58 -4.31 -6.21 -13.14
N HIS A 59 -4.28 -7.07 -12.16
CA HIS A 59 -5.04 -6.94 -10.92
C HIS A 59 -4.08 -6.83 -9.75
N LEU A 60 -4.03 -5.65 -9.14
CA LEU A 60 -3.19 -5.35 -7.98
C LEU A 60 -4.09 -5.08 -6.77
N VAL A 61 -3.98 -5.92 -5.74
CA VAL A 61 -4.59 -5.65 -4.42
C VAL A 61 -3.50 -5.08 -3.52
N PHE A 62 -3.66 -3.82 -3.13
CA PHE A 62 -2.64 -3.07 -2.39
C PHE A 62 -3.22 -2.54 -1.07
N GLU A 63 -2.72 -3.06 0.06
CA GLU A 63 -3.32 -2.86 1.37
C GLU A 63 -2.84 -1.58 2.07
N SER A 64 -1.56 -1.22 1.92
CA SER A 64 -1.00 -0.10 2.69
C SER A 64 0.26 0.47 2.04
N PHE A 65 0.46 1.78 2.17
CA PHE A 65 1.63 2.50 1.66
C PHE A 65 2.76 2.50 2.71
N LEU A 66 3.42 1.35 2.88
CA LEU A 66 4.54 1.15 3.81
C LEU A 66 5.88 1.43 3.12
N SER A 67 6.92 1.72 3.89
CA SER A 67 8.28 1.86 3.34
C SER A 67 8.78 0.58 2.67
N SER A 68 8.35 -0.59 3.16
CA SER A 68 8.63 -1.91 2.57
C SER A 68 7.91 -2.16 1.24
N SER A 69 6.85 -1.40 0.93
CA SER A 69 6.06 -1.55 -0.30
C SER A 69 6.84 -1.23 -1.56
N LYS A 70 7.93 -0.48 -1.44
CA LYS A 70 8.74 -0.06 -2.58
C LYS A 70 9.17 -1.24 -3.46
N GLU A 71 9.80 -2.24 -2.85
CA GLU A 71 10.28 -3.43 -3.55
C GLU A 71 9.13 -4.31 -4.06
N GLU A 72 8.03 -4.41 -3.30
CA GLU A 72 6.86 -5.20 -3.69
C GLU A 72 6.18 -4.61 -4.92
N LEU A 73 6.07 -3.28 -5.00
CA LEU A 73 5.55 -2.58 -6.18
C LEU A 73 6.48 -2.74 -7.38
N GLU A 74 7.80 -2.65 -7.20
CA GLU A 74 8.77 -2.90 -8.27
C GLU A 74 8.61 -4.30 -8.86
N GLN A 75 8.45 -5.31 -8.03
CA GLN A 75 8.21 -6.70 -8.46
C GLN A 75 6.88 -6.85 -9.19
N ALA A 76 5.79 -6.28 -8.65
CA ALA A 76 4.47 -6.34 -9.24
C ALA A 76 4.43 -5.67 -10.63
N PHE A 77 5.00 -4.48 -10.76
CA PHE A 77 4.99 -3.77 -12.03
C PHE A 77 5.98 -4.37 -13.06
N SER A 78 7.10 -4.94 -12.63
CA SER A 78 7.95 -5.76 -13.50
C SER A 78 7.18 -6.99 -14.05
N TYR A 79 6.40 -7.66 -13.20
CA TYR A 79 5.53 -8.76 -13.63
C TYR A 79 4.49 -8.29 -14.66
N PHE A 80 3.79 -7.19 -14.40
CA PHE A 80 2.81 -6.63 -15.34
C PHE A 80 3.40 -6.26 -16.70
N ILE A 81 4.59 -5.65 -16.72
CA ILE A 81 5.31 -5.35 -17.96
C ILE A 81 5.63 -6.64 -18.73
N ASN A 82 6.16 -7.66 -18.06
CA ASN A 82 6.49 -8.94 -18.67
C ASN A 82 5.26 -9.67 -19.21
N GLN A 83 4.09 -9.46 -18.60
CA GLN A 83 2.80 -10.00 -19.06
C GLN A 83 2.11 -9.13 -20.12
N SER A 84 2.74 -8.02 -20.55
CA SER A 84 2.17 -7.08 -21.52
C SER A 84 0.79 -6.54 -21.10
N VAL A 85 0.66 -6.20 -19.82
CA VAL A 85 -0.57 -5.60 -19.26
C VAL A 85 -0.85 -4.26 -19.95
N THR A 86 -2.09 -4.08 -20.41
CA THR A 86 -2.58 -2.88 -21.10
C THR A 86 -3.66 -2.12 -20.35
N GLU A 87 -4.22 -2.70 -19.30
CA GLU A 87 -5.21 -2.10 -18.43
C GLU A 87 -4.90 -2.48 -16.97
N LEU A 88 -5.36 -1.70 -16.01
CA LEU A 88 -5.09 -1.97 -14.60
C LEU A 88 -6.37 -1.94 -13.76
N ILE A 89 -6.53 -2.94 -12.89
CA ILE A 89 -7.47 -2.94 -11.78
C ILE A 89 -6.64 -2.74 -10.52
N LEU A 90 -6.79 -1.60 -9.86
CA LEU A 90 -6.14 -1.27 -8.60
C LEU A 90 -7.16 -1.37 -7.47
N ASP A 91 -7.02 -2.38 -6.63
CA ASP A 91 -7.89 -2.59 -5.49
C ASP A 91 -7.27 -1.96 -4.24
N LEU A 92 -7.88 -0.87 -3.79
CA LEU A 92 -7.52 -0.11 -2.60
C LEU A 92 -8.59 -0.23 -1.50
N ARG A 93 -9.45 -1.24 -1.57
CA ARG A 93 -10.40 -1.49 -0.49
C ARG A 93 -9.63 -1.69 0.81
N TYR A 94 -10.10 -1.01 1.88
CA TYR A 94 -9.48 -1.02 3.22
C TYR A 94 -8.08 -0.39 3.32
N ASN A 95 -7.53 0.14 2.24
CA ASN A 95 -6.24 0.84 2.27
C ASN A 95 -6.42 2.27 2.82
N SER A 96 -6.06 2.47 4.07
CA SER A 96 -6.16 3.76 4.76
C SER A 96 -5.03 4.74 4.42
N GLY A 97 -4.14 4.39 3.48
CA GLY A 97 -3.03 5.23 3.05
C GLY A 97 -1.67 4.83 3.62
N GLY A 98 -0.85 5.82 3.93
CA GLY A 98 0.52 5.68 4.42
C GLY A 98 1.47 6.71 3.82
N TYR A 99 2.67 6.30 3.42
CA TYR A 99 3.70 7.21 2.92
C TYR A 99 3.39 7.76 1.53
N LEU A 100 3.40 9.10 1.39
CA LEU A 100 3.16 9.78 0.11
C LEU A 100 4.24 9.51 -0.94
N ASP A 101 5.47 9.22 -0.53
CA ASP A 101 6.53 8.81 -1.47
C ASP A 101 6.21 7.47 -2.15
N ILE A 102 5.57 6.56 -1.43
CA ILE A 102 5.09 5.30 -2.00
C ILE A 102 3.88 5.55 -2.92
N ALA A 103 2.99 6.48 -2.55
CA ALA A 103 1.88 6.89 -3.43
C ALA A 103 2.40 7.49 -4.74
N LYS A 104 3.40 8.38 -4.66
CA LYS A 104 4.09 8.94 -5.83
C LYS A 104 4.72 7.84 -6.69
N GLN A 105 5.38 6.86 -6.08
CA GLN A 105 5.97 5.73 -6.81
C GLN A 105 4.90 4.91 -7.53
N LEU A 106 3.83 4.51 -6.84
CA LEU A 106 2.72 3.76 -7.43
C LEU A 106 2.08 4.52 -8.60
N ALA A 107 1.78 5.80 -8.41
CA ALA A 107 1.21 6.63 -9.46
C ALA A 107 2.16 6.76 -10.68
N SER A 108 3.48 6.87 -10.42
CA SER A 108 4.49 6.93 -11.49
C SER A 108 4.61 5.60 -12.26
N TYR A 109 4.38 4.48 -11.61
CA TYR A 109 4.36 3.18 -12.27
C TYR A 109 3.12 2.96 -13.13
N ILE A 110 1.99 3.55 -12.74
CA ILE A 110 0.74 3.47 -13.49
C ILE A 110 0.75 4.42 -14.68
N ALA A 111 1.20 5.66 -14.47
CA ALA A 111 1.22 6.71 -15.50
C ALA A 111 2.26 6.44 -16.58
N ALA A 112 2.11 7.07 -17.72
CA ALA A 112 3.12 7.04 -18.77
C ALA A 112 4.36 7.85 -18.37
N ASN A 113 5.55 7.42 -18.82
CA ASN A 113 6.80 8.17 -18.60
C ASN A 113 6.79 9.58 -19.20
N SER A 114 5.91 9.87 -20.15
CA SER A 114 5.68 11.23 -20.66
C SER A 114 5.22 12.21 -19.59
N ASN A 115 4.62 11.70 -18.48
CA ASN A 115 4.19 12.51 -17.34
C ASN A 115 5.33 12.78 -16.34
N ALA A 116 6.52 12.18 -16.53
CA ALA A 116 7.63 12.39 -15.63
C ALA A 116 8.00 13.87 -15.48
N GLY A 117 8.10 14.34 -14.23
CA GLY A 117 8.33 15.76 -13.92
C GLY A 117 7.06 16.59 -13.78
N GLU A 118 5.89 16.13 -14.26
CA GLU A 118 4.63 16.78 -14.00
C GLU A 118 4.19 16.62 -12.55
N VAL A 119 3.30 17.49 -12.11
CA VAL A 119 2.81 17.50 -10.72
C VAL A 119 1.91 16.30 -10.49
N PHE A 120 2.32 15.42 -9.59
CA PHE A 120 1.46 14.34 -9.06
C PHE A 120 0.51 14.89 -7.99
N THR A 121 1.05 15.59 -6.99
CA THR A 121 0.24 16.17 -5.91
C THR A 121 0.94 17.34 -5.23
N ARG A 122 0.15 18.19 -4.56
CA ARG A 122 0.65 19.29 -3.74
C ARG A 122 0.15 19.15 -2.33
N LEU A 123 1.05 19.30 -1.36
CA LEU A 123 0.71 19.44 0.05
C LEU A 123 0.65 20.95 0.35
N LEU A 124 -0.54 21.40 0.69
CA LEU A 124 -0.77 22.81 1.05
C LEU A 124 -1.21 22.87 2.51
N TYR A 125 -0.45 23.61 3.29
CA TYR A 125 -0.75 23.86 4.69
C TYR A 125 -1.49 25.19 4.84
N ASN A 126 -2.08 25.41 5.99
CA ASN A 126 -2.74 26.66 6.31
C ASN A 126 -1.73 27.84 6.33
N ASN A 127 -2.24 29.05 6.41
CA ASN A 127 -1.45 30.27 6.34
C ASN A 127 -0.37 30.43 7.43
N LYS A 128 -0.44 29.65 8.51
CA LYS A 128 0.58 29.66 9.58
C LYS A 128 1.74 28.69 9.32
N ASN A 129 1.57 27.75 8.39
CA ASN A 129 2.51 26.66 8.14
C ASN A 129 2.91 26.55 6.65
N THR A 130 2.82 27.62 5.89
CA THR A 130 3.10 27.63 4.43
C THR A 130 4.52 27.21 4.07
N LEU A 131 5.47 27.33 5.00
CA LEU A 131 6.85 26.85 4.82
C LEU A 131 6.95 25.33 4.61
N HIS A 132 5.92 24.57 4.99
CA HIS A 132 5.83 23.14 4.80
C HIS A 132 5.15 22.74 3.48
N ASN A 133 4.68 23.72 2.70
CA ASN A 133 4.11 23.44 1.39
C ASN A 133 5.14 22.74 0.51
N SER A 134 4.69 21.69 -0.16
CA SER A 134 5.56 20.91 -1.04
C SER A 134 4.80 20.39 -2.26
N THR A 135 5.54 20.13 -3.32
CA THR A 135 5.01 19.55 -4.54
C THR A 135 5.73 18.22 -4.80
N LEU A 136 4.98 17.19 -5.05
CA LEU A 136 5.49 15.89 -5.48
C LEU A 136 5.21 15.73 -6.96
N ASN A 137 6.25 15.38 -7.73
CA ASN A 137 6.16 15.19 -9.17
C ASN A 137 6.27 13.70 -9.51
N TYR A 138 5.68 13.29 -10.64
CA TYR A 138 5.85 11.96 -11.19
C TYR A 138 7.33 11.66 -11.45
N LEU A 139 7.71 10.42 -11.18
CA LEU A 139 9.07 9.92 -11.41
C LEU A 139 9.21 9.39 -12.85
N SER A 140 10.39 9.54 -13.43
CA SER A 140 10.80 8.72 -14.57
C SER A 140 11.21 7.33 -14.08
N THR A 141 10.67 6.27 -14.68
CA THR A 141 10.90 4.91 -14.19
C THR A 141 10.79 3.87 -15.32
N SER A 142 11.61 2.81 -15.23
CA SER A 142 11.50 1.65 -16.11
C SER A 142 10.29 0.77 -15.83
N HIS A 143 9.58 1.02 -14.72
CA HIS A 143 8.39 0.28 -14.30
C HIS A 143 7.06 0.95 -14.72
N SER A 144 7.12 1.99 -15.55
CA SER A 144 5.93 2.68 -16.05
C SER A 144 5.15 1.76 -17.00
N LEU A 145 3.89 1.50 -16.69
CA LEU A 145 2.95 0.79 -17.59
C LEU A 145 2.35 1.72 -18.65
N GLY A 146 2.09 2.98 -18.31
CA GLY A 146 1.45 3.92 -19.19
C GLY A 146 0.08 3.43 -19.67
N VAL A 147 -0.69 2.78 -18.80
CA VAL A 147 -1.99 2.20 -19.17
C VAL A 147 -3.02 3.29 -19.48
N PRO A 148 -3.76 3.17 -20.60
CA PRO A 148 -4.76 4.15 -20.98
C PRO A 148 -6.04 4.06 -20.12
N ARG A 149 -6.24 2.96 -19.41
CA ARG A 149 -7.40 2.73 -18.57
C ARG A 149 -7.01 2.09 -17.25
N ILE A 150 -7.52 2.69 -16.17
CA ILE A 150 -7.44 2.15 -14.82
C ILE A 150 -8.84 2.08 -14.21
N VAL A 151 -9.13 1.00 -13.50
CA VAL A 151 -10.29 0.86 -12.64
C VAL A 151 -9.79 0.79 -11.21
N VAL A 152 -10.25 1.71 -10.36
CA VAL A 152 -9.89 1.70 -8.94
C VAL A 152 -11.07 1.23 -8.11
N ILE A 153 -10.86 0.22 -7.29
CA ILE A 153 -11.86 -0.31 -6.36
C ILE A 153 -11.55 0.25 -4.97
N THR A 154 -12.55 0.88 -4.35
CA THR A 154 -12.42 1.55 -3.07
C THR A 154 -13.47 1.08 -2.06
N SER A 155 -13.31 1.47 -0.80
CA SER A 155 -14.29 1.34 0.27
C SER A 155 -14.28 2.60 1.14
N ASP A 156 -15.15 2.68 2.14
CA ASP A 156 -15.20 3.79 3.10
C ASP A 156 -13.91 3.94 3.92
N TYR A 157 -13.05 2.93 3.92
CA TYR A 157 -11.74 2.96 4.58
C TYR A 157 -10.61 3.47 3.69
N THR A 158 -10.85 3.61 2.37
CA THR A 158 -9.85 4.13 1.43
C THR A 158 -9.61 5.61 1.70
N ALA A 159 -8.38 5.98 2.08
CA ALA A 159 -8.09 7.34 2.55
C ALA A 159 -6.65 7.79 2.26
N SER A 160 -6.38 9.09 2.45
CA SER A 160 -5.03 9.68 2.51
C SER A 160 -4.19 9.42 1.25
N ALA A 161 -3.07 8.67 1.35
CA ALA A 161 -2.19 8.35 0.22
C ALA A 161 -2.93 7.63 -0.92
N SER A 162 -3.95 6.81 -0.61
CA SER A 162 -4.84 6.20 -1.61
C SER A 162 -5.62 7.25 -2.40
N GLU A 163 -6.16 8.25 -1.72
CA GLU A 163 -6.88 9.37 -2.38
C GLU A 163 -5.92 10.21 -3.23
N ALA A 164 -4.67 10.41 -2.76
CA ALA A 164 -3.65 11.10 -3.54
C ALA A 164 -3.36 10.37 -4.87
N VAL A 165 -3.27 9.03 -4.85
CA VAL A 165 -3.11 8.23 -6.08
C VAL A 165 -4.32 8.40 -7.00
N ILE A 166 -5.55 8.25 -6.48
CA ILE A 166 -6.78 8.37 -7.26
C ILE A 166 -6.90 9.75 -7.90
N ASN A 167 -6.60 10.81 -7.15
CA ASN A 167 -6.71 12.18 -7.65
C ASN A 167 -5.58 12.55 -8.60
N GLY A 168 -4.37 12.04 -8.36
CA GLY A 168 -3.22 12.32 -9.22
C GLY A 168 -3.31 11.64 -10.60
N LEU A 169 -4.03 10.52 -10.71
CA LEU A 169 -4.22 9.77 -11.97
C LEU A 169 -5.43 10.26 -12.82
N LYS A 170 -6.16 11.27 -12.37
CA LYS A 170 -7.24 11.92 -13.14
C LYS A 170 -6.69 12.89 -14.16
#